data_75097ca1563eaa25613fba8872eae799
#
_entry.id   75097ca1563eaa25613fba8872eae799
#
_cell.length_a   1.000
_cell.length_b   1.000
_cell.length_c   1.000
_cell.angle_alpha   90.00
_cell.angle_beta   90.00
_cell.angle_gamma   90.00
#
_symmetry.space_group_name_H-M   'P 1'
#
loop_
_entity.id
_entity.type
_entity.pdbx_description
1 polymer ?
#
loop_
_entity_poly.entity_id
_entity_poly.type
_entity_poly.pdbx_seq_one_letter_code
_entity_poly.pdbx_strand_id
1 'polypeptide(L)'
;MLIYFYRNLIKGRCILKNVSLKNIQKDIISGIIVALVSIPISMGYAQIAGLPAVYGLYCSILPVLIYGLVTSSPQFVFGVDATPAALVGGTLATLGIVSGSEEAKALVPAITLVAALWLLLFFFIKAGRIVNYISTPVMGGFISGCLLYTSPSPRDS
;
A
#
# COMPACT_ATOMS: atom_id res chain seq x y z
N MET A 1 0.89 -9.15 -24.10
CA MET A 1 0.95 -8.81 -22.67
C MET A 1 2.35 -8.42 -22.21
N LEU A 2 3.39 -9.23 -22.50
CA LEU A 2 4.80 -8.91 -22.24
C LEU A 2 5.25 -7.60 -22.92
N ILE A 3 4.79 -7.31 -24.13
CA ILE A 3 5.10 -6.09 -24.89
C ILE A 3 4.50 -4.84 -24.18
N TYR A 4 3.34 -4.96 -23.55
CA TYR A 4 2.74 -3.89 -22.77
C TYR A 4 3.52 -3.60 -21.48
N PHE A 5 3.99 -4.65 -20.82
CA PHE A 5 4.85 -4.57 -19.63
C PHE A 5 6.20 -3.93 -19.98
N TYR A 6 6.83 -4.39 -21.08
CA TYR A 6 8.09 -3.86 -21.57
C TYR A 6 7.99 -2.39 -22.01
N ARG A 7 6.88 -2.02 -22.66
CA ARG A 7 6.59 -0.63 -23.07
C ARG A 7 6.38 0.30 -21.87
N ASN A 8 5.82 -0.21 -20.79
CA ASN A 8 5.63 0.55 -19.55
C ASN A 8 6.95 0.71 -18.77
N LEU A 9 7.82 -0.29 -18.77
CA LEU A 9 9.17 -0.19 -18.21
C LEU A 9 10.01 0.87 -18.95
N ILE A 10 9.87 0.97 -20.28
CA ILE A 10 10.54 2.00 -21.08
C ILE A 10 9.93 3.39 -20.81
N LYS A 11 8.63 3.48 -20.60
CA LYS A 11 7.95 4.72 -20.25
C LYS A 11 8.31 5.22 -18.84
N GLY A 12 8.52 4.33 -17.87
CA GLY A 12 9.08 4.65 -16.55
C GLY A 12 10.47 5.31 -16.65
N ARG A 13 11.27 4.89 -17.62
CA ARG A 13 12.57 5.53 -17.92
C ARG A 13 12.43 6.94 -18.50
N CYS A 14 11.30 7.29 -19.12
CA CYS A 14 11.01 8.65 -19.60
C CYS A 14 10.70 9.63 -18.46
N ILE A 15 10.25 9.16 -17.31
CA ILE A 15 9.99 10.02 -16.13
C ILE A 15 11.31 10.58 -15.60
N LEU A 16 12.37 9.79 -15.60
CA LEU A 16 13.73 10.25 -15.21
C LEU A 16 14.33 11.26 -16.17
N LYS A 17 13.87 11.33 -17.41
CA LYS A 17 14.41 12.22 -18.45
C LYS A 17 13.90 13.67 -18.32
N ASN A 18 12.85 13.90 -17.56
CA ASN A 18 12.26 15.25 -17.40
C ASN A 18 12.48 15.83 -15.99
N VAL A 19 13.50 15.38 -15.28
CA VAL A 19 13.88 15.90 -13.97
C VAL A 19 14.51 17.27 -14.17
N SER A 20 13.73 18.33 -13.99
CA SER A 20 14.24 19.70 -13.95
C SER A 20 14.90 19.95 -12.59
N LEU A 21 16.15 20.37 -12.60
CA LEU A 21 16.93 20.71 -11.38
C LEU A 21 16.17 21.68 -10.45
N LYS A 22 15.34 22.55 -11.01
CA LYS A 22 14.54 23.53 -10.26
C LYS A 22 13.39 22.88 -9.45
N ASN A 23 12.94 21.69 -9.83
CA ASN A 23 11.88 20.96 -9.14
C ASN A 23 12.42 19.98 -8.11
N ILE A 24 13.67 19.53 -8.25
CA ILE A 24 14.31 18.56 -7.34
C ILE A 24 14.25 19.01 -5.87
N GLN A 25 14.49 20.30 -5.60
CA GLN A 25 14.44 20.80 -4.22
C GLN A 25 13.03 20.67 -3.61
N LYS A 26 11.99 20.96 -4.40
CA LYS A 26 10.60 20.81 -3.95
C LYS A 26 10.22 19.34 -3.78
N ASP A 27 10.68 18.49 -4.68
CA ASP A 27 10.41 17.06 -4.63
C ASP A 27 11.11 16.40 -3.43
N ILE A 28 12.32 16.80 -3.10
CA ILE A 28 13.04 16.33 -1.90
C ILE A 28 12.31 16.74 -0.62
N ILE A 29 11.88 17.99 -0.52
CA ILE A 29 11.14 18.47 0.67
C ILE A 29 9.83 17.72 0.81
N SER A 30 9.08 17.56 -0.28
CA SER A 30 7.83 16.79 -0.28
C SER A 30 8.07 15.33 0.10
N GLY A 31 9.13 14.71 -0.43
CA GLY A 31 9.52 13.33 -0.10
C GLY A 31 9.86 13.16 1.38
N ILE A 32 10.59 14.11 1.98
CA ILE A 32 10.91 14.08 3.41
C ILE A 32 9.64 14.19 4.26
N ILE A 33 8.73 15.10 3.93
CA ILE A 33 7.47 15.27 4.66
C ILE A 33 6.64 13.98 4.60
N VAL A 34 6.48 13.39 3.41
CA VAL A 34 5.75 12.13 3.24
C VAL A 34 6.41 10.99 4.01
N ALA A 35 7.74 10.89 3.99
CA ALA A 35 8.47 9.88 4.74
C ALA A 35 8.26 10.02 6.26
N LEU A 36 8.35 11.24 6.79
CA LEU A 36 8.14 11.49 8.21
C LEU A 36 6.73 11.12 8.69
N VAL A 37 5.72 11.37 7.86
CA VAL A 37 4.32 10.98 8.17
C VAL A 37 4.11 9.47 8.01
N SER A 38 4.76 8.84 7.04
CA SER A 38 4.63 7.40 6.77
C SER A 38 5.22 6.52 7.87
N ILE A 39 6.27 6.97 8.57
CA ILE A 39 6.94 6.20 9.63
C ILE A 39 5.96 5.81 10.76
N PRO A 40 5.30 6.74 11.47
CA PRO A 40 4.39 6.37 12.54
C PRO A 40 3.19 5.58 12.05
N ILE A 41 2.68 5.89 10.87
CA ILE A 41 1.54 5.18 10.27
C ILE A 41 1.91 3.71 10.00
N SER A 42 3.06 3.45 9.38
CA SER A 42 3.49 2.09 9.06
C SER A 42 3.78 1.26 10.32
N MET A 43 4.34 1.88 11.36
CA MET A 43 4.55 1.24 12.65
C MET A 43 3.22 0.85 13.32
N GLY A 44 2.22 1.75 13.27
CA GLY A 44 0.89 1.48 13.79
C GLY A 44 0.19 0.33 13.07
N TYR A 45 0.24 0.30 11.76
CA TYR A 45 -0.38 -0.78 10.99
C TYR A 45 0.32 -2.13 11.16
N ALA A 46 1.63 -2.15 11.37
CA ALA A 46 2.32 -3.39 11.73
C ALA A 46 1.80 -3.95 13.06
N GLN A 47 1.57 -3.11 14.05
CA GLN A 47 1.00 -3.53 15.34
C GLN A 47 -0.43 -4.06 15.19
N ILE A 48 -1.27 -3.41 14.38
CA ILE A 48 -2.62 -3.88 14.06
C ILE A 48 -2.57 -5.25 13.37
N ALA A 49 -1.60 -5.47 12.48
CA ALA A 49 -1.37 -6.76 11.83
C ALA A 49 -0.77 -7.84 12.74
N GLY A 50 -0.55 -7.53 14.03
CA GLY A 50 0.02 -8.49 14.98
C GLY A 50 1.54 -8.67 14.87
N LEU A 51 2.26 -7.74 14.24
CA LEU A 51 3.71 -7.76 14.08
C LEU A 51 4.40 -6.68 14.93
N PRO A 52 5.67 -6.87 15.31
CA PRO A 52 6.47 -5.80 15.89
C PRO A 52 6.55 -4.58 14.96
N ALA A 53 6.54 -3.37 15.52
CA ALA A 53 6.52 -2.10 14.79
C ALA A 53 7.65 -1.94 13.76
N VAL A 54 8.81 -2.57 14.01
CA VAL A 54 9.97 -2.53 13.11
C VAL A 54 9.67 -3.13 11.73
N TYR A 55 8.81 -4.14 11.66
CA TYR A 55 8.42 -4.74 10.39
C TYR A 55 7.63 -3.76 9.50
N GLY A 56 6.88 -2.83 10.12
CA GLY A 56 6.20 -1.76 9.40
C GLY A 56 7.16 -0.84 8.66
N LEU A 57 8.31 -0.54 9.24
CA LEU A 57 9.34 0.26 8.57
C LEU A 57 9.92 -0.46 7.36
N TYR A 58 10.22 -1.75 7.48
CA TYR A 58 10.71 -2.54 6.33
C TYR A 58 9.68 -2.59 5.21
N CYS A 59 8.40 -2.76 5.55
CA CYS A 59 7.30 -2.78 4.58
C CYS A 59 7.04 -1.41 3.94
N SER A 60 7.40 -0.31 4.58
CA SER A 60 7.23 1.03 4.00
C SER A 60 8.37 1.43 3.06
N ILE A 61 9.59 0.97 3.30
CA ILE A 61 10.76 1.38 2.52
C ILE A 61 10.89 0.54 1.24
N LEU A 62 11.00 -0.77 1.39
CA LEU A 62 11.38 -1.68 0.30
C LEU A 62 10.31 -1.78 -0.79
N PRO A 63 9.02 -1.99 -0.48
CA PRO A 63 7.98 -2.04 -1.51
C PRO A 63 7.77 -0.70 -2.21
N VAL A 64 7.90 0.43 -1.52
CA VAL A 64 7.75 1.77 -2.11
C VAL A 64 8.87 2.04 -3.11
N LEU A 65 10.11 1.66 -2.79
CA LEU A 65 11.24 1.77 -3.72
C LEU A 65 11.03 0.91 -4.97
N ILE A 66 10.65 -0.35 -4.79
CA ILE A 66 10.38 -1.26 -5.92
C ILE A 66 9.22 -0.70 -6.77
N TYR A 67 8.16 -0.24 -6.13
CA TYR A 67 7.02 0.36 -6.83
C TYR A 67 7.45 1.59 -7.64
N GLY A 68 8.24 2.48 -7.07
CA GLY A 68 8.74 3.68 -7.76
C GLY A 68 9.56 3.37 -9.00
N LEU A 69 10.27 2.23 -9.00
CA LEU A 69 11.07 1.77 -10.16
C LEU A 69 10.22 1.12 -11.25
N VAL A 70 9.14 0.43 -10.88
CA VAL A 70 8.32 -0.39 -11.80
C VAL A 70 7.06 0.34 -12.26
N THR A 71 6.59 1.34 -11.51
CA THR A 71 5.32 2.01 -11.81
C THR A 71 5.37 2.84 -13.09
N SER A 72 4.25 2.82 -13.80
CA SER A 72 4.02 3.69 -14.97
C SER A 72 3.25 4.95 -14.62
N SER A 73 2.73 5.07 -13.40
CA SER A 73 1.90 6.19 -12.96
C SER A 73 2.65 7.05 -11.95
N PRO A 74 3.04 8.28 -12.31
CA PRO A 74 3.76 9.18 -11.41
C PRO A 74 2.86 9.82 -10.33
N GLN A 75 1.55 9.67 -10.44
CA GLN A 75 0.58 10.34 -9.57
C GLN A 75 0.14 9.47 -8.39
N PHE A 76 0.37 8.17 -8.44
CA PHE A 76 -0.06 7.25 -7.40
C PHE A 76 1.13 6.88 -6.51
N VAL A 77 1.00 7.13 -5.22
CA VAL A 77 1.96 6.72 -4.20
C VAL A 77 1.42 5.48 -3.50
N PHE A 78 2.12 4.37 -3.64
CA PHE A 78 1.79 3.13 -2.94
C PHE A 78 2.30 3.22 -1.50
N GLY A 79 1.45 2.87 -0.55
CA GLY A 79 1.80 2.86 0.87
C GLY A 79 1.13 1.73 1.64
N VAL A 80 1.40 1.66 2.93
CA VAL A 80 0.74 0.73 3.83
C VAL A 80 -0.72 1.14 4.04
N ASP A 81 -1.63 0.17 4.11
CA ASP A 81 -3.06 0.39 4.29
C ASP A 81 -3.59 -0.32 5.53
N ALA A 82 -4.55 0.31 6.18
CA ALA A 82 -5.19 -0.17 7.40
C ALA A 82 -6.03 -1.44 7.15
N THR A 83 -6.73 -1.50 6.02
CA THR A 83 -7.69 -2.58 5.72
C THR A 83 -7.03 -3.95 5.67
N PRO A 84 -5.99 -4.19 4.87
CA PRO A 84 -5.30 -5.47 4.88
C PRO A 84 -4.59 -5.77 6.21
N ALA A 85 -4.07 -4.75 6.89
CA ALA A 85 -3.46 -4.92 8.21
C ALA A 85 -4.49 -5.44 9.24
N ALA A 86 -5.69 -4.85 9.27
CA ALA A 86 -6.77 -5.27 10.16
C ALA A 86 -7.27 -6.69 9.82
N LEU A 87 -7.36 -7.05 8.54
CA LEU A 87 -7.74 -8.41 8.13
C LEU A 87 -6.72 -9.45 8.60
N VAL A 88 -5.43 -9.18 8.44
CA VAL A 88 -4.36 -10.07 8.91
C VAL A 88 -4.38 -10.17 10.42
N GLY A 89 -4.49 -9.07 11.15
CA GLY A 89 -4.60 -9.07 12.60
C GLY A 89 -5.84 -9.83 13.10
N GLY A 90 -6.99 -9.66 12.44
CA GLY A 90 -8.21 -10.40 12.71
C GLY A 90 -8.06 -11.90 12.50
N THR A 91 -7.37 -12.33 11.43
CA THR A 91 -7.10 -13.77 11.20
C THR A 91 -6.17 -14.36 12.26
N LEU A 92 -5.15 -13.64 12.71
CA LEU A 92 -4.29 -14.09 13.81
C LEU A 92 -5.08 -14.24 15.11
N ALA A 93 -5.95 -13.28 15.42
CA ALA A 93 -6.81 -13.31 16.60
C ALA A 93 -7.78 -14.51 16.58
N THR A 94 -8.38 -14.83 15.43
CA THR A 94 -9.27 -15.99 15.29
C THR A 94 -8.54 -17.33 15.44
N LEU A 95 -7.25 -17.37 15.07
CA LEU A 95 -6.41 -18.54 15.26
C LEU A 95 -5.83 -18.64 16.68
N GLY A 96 -6.09 -17.66 17.54
CA GLY A 96 -5.56 -17.61 18.90
C GLY A 96 -4.05 -17.34 18.98
N ILE A 97 -3.45 -16.81 17.93
CA ILE A 97 -2.01 -16.54 17.87
C ILE A 97 -1.73 -15.18 18.51
N VAL A 98 -0.79 -15.17 19.47
CA VAL A 98 -0.40 -13.95 20.17
C VAL A 98 0.39 -13.04 19.24
N SER A 99 0.01 -11.75 19.21
CA SER A 99 0.73 -10.72 18.46
C SER A 99 2.21 -10.69 18.84
N GLY A 100 3.09 -10.63 17.84
CA GLY A 100 4.53 -10.59 18.04
C GLY A 100 5.19 -11.94 18.30
N SER A 101 4.44 -13.05 18.37
CA SER A 101 5.00 -14.40 18.51
C SER A 101 5.78 -14.82 17.26
N GLU A 102 6.65 -15.83 17.39
CA GLU A 102 7.38 -16.41 16.25
C GLU A 102 6.41 -17.02 15.22
N GLU A 103 5.30 -17.58 15.71
CA GLU A 103 4.22 -18.10 14.85
C GLU A 103 3.57 -17.00 14.01
N ALA A 104 3.29 -15.83 14.60
CA ALA A 104 2.77 -14.68 13.87
C ALA A 104 3.76 -14.19 12.79
N LYS A 105 5.05 -14.14 13.11
CA LYS A 105 6.12 -13.74 12.17
C LYS A 105 6.28 -14.70 11.00
N ALA A 106 5.98 -15.98 11.18
CA ALA A 106 6.01 -16.99 10.12
C ALA A 106 4.70 -16.98 9.29
N LEU A 107 3.55 -16.82 9.95
CA LEU A 107 2.25 -16.93 9.30
C LEU A 107 1.90 -15.70 8.44
N VAL A 108 2.23 -14.49 8.89
CA VAL A 108 1.91 -13.26 8.15
C VAL A 108 2.57 -13.22 6.77
N PRO A 109 3.87 -13.53 6.60
CA PRO A 109 4.45 -13.66 5.27
C PRO A 109 3.80 -14.75 4.40
N ALA A 110 3.39 -15.88 5.00
CA ALA A 110 2.69 -16.93 4.26
C ALA A 110 1.34 -16.44 3.73
N ILE A 111 0.55 -15.74 4.55
CA ILE A 111 -0.72 -15.12 4.12
C ILE A 111 -0.48 -14.13 3.00
N THR A 112 0.55 -13.28 3.11
CA THR A 112 0.87 -12.28 2.08
C THR A 112 1.31 -12.93 0.77
N LEU A 113 2.05 -14.04 0.81
CA LEU A 113 2.40 -14.80 -0.40
C LEU A 113 1.19 -15.39 -1.09
N VAL A 114 0.26 -15.97 -0.33
CA VAL A 114 -1.00 -16.49 -0.89
C VAL A 114 -1.81 -15.36 -1.51
N ALA A 115 -1.95 -14.22 -0.83
CA ALA A 115 -2.63 -13.05 -1.36
C ALA A 115 -1.97 -12.52 -2.64
N ALA A 116 -0.63 -12.48 -2.68
CA ALA A 116 0.11 -12.07 -3.87
C ALA A 116 -0.13 -13.04 -5.05
N LEU A 117 -0.21 -14.34 -4.79
CA LEU A 117 -0.54 -15.35 -5.80
C LEU A 117 -1.95 -15.14 -6.38
N TRP A 118 -2.94 -14.85 -5.52
CA TRP A 118 -4.30 -14.51 -5.94
C TRP A 118 -4.34 -13.24 -6.78
N LEU A 119 -3.63 -12.18 -6.38
CA LEU A 119 -3.55 -10.95 -7.16
C LEU A 119 -2.90 -11.18 -8.52
N LEU A 120 -1.89 -12.04 -8.59
CA LEU A 120 -1.25 -12.41 -9.83
C LEU A 120 -2.21 -13.19 -10.76
N LEU A 121 -3.02 -14.09 -10.20
CA LEU A 121 -4.07 -14.79 -10.93
C LEU A 121 -5.13 -13.82 -11.46
N PHE A 122 -5.58 -12.85 -10.66
CA PHE A 122 -6.52 -11.80 -11.11
C PHE A 122 -5.91 -10.93 -12.22
N PHE A 123 -4.62 -10.70 -12.21
CA PHE A 123 -3.94 -10.02 -13.29
C PHE A 123 -4.04 -10.78 -14.62
N PHE A 124 -3.86 -12.10 -14.61
CA PHE A 124 -4.00 -12.93 -15.81
C PHE A 124 -5.44 -12.96 -16.36
N ILE A 125 -6.43 -13.00 -15.48
CA ILE A 125 -7.86 -12.97 -15.84
C ILE A 125 -8.28 -11.56 -16.30
N LYS A 126 -7.41 -10.54 -16.17
CA LYS A 126 -7.74 -9.12 -16.46
C LYS A 126 -8.92 -8.61 -15.62
N ALA A 127 -9.00 -9.04 -14.37
CA ALA A 127 -10.05 -8.65 -13.44
C ALA A 127 -10.15 -7.13 -13.25
N GLY A 128 -9.08 -6.37 -13.52
CA GLY A 128 -9.10 -4.91 -13.53
C GLY A 128 -10.15 -4.28 -14.47
N ARG A 129 -10.68 -5.03 -15.45
CA ARG A 129 -11.82 -4.56 -16.26
C ARG A 129 -13.10 -4.41 -15.45
N ILE A 130 -13.28 -5.22 -14.40
CA ILE A 130 -14.46 -5.17 -13.54
C ILE A 130 -14.54 -3.82 -12.82
N VAL A 131 -13.38 -3.24 -12.49
CA VAL A 131 -13.31 -1.90 -11.85
C VAL A 131 -13.91 -0.81 -12.73
N ASN A 132 -13.85 -0.96 -14.04
CA ASN A 132 -14.44 0.02 -14.97
C ASN A 132 -15.98 0.04 -14.94
N TYR A 133 -16.61 -1.00 -14.38
CA TYR A 133 -18.08 -1.02 -14.17
C TYR A 133 -18.50 -0.30 -12.88
N ILE A 134 -17.53 0.01 -11.99
CA ILE A 134 -17.82 0.76 -10.78
C ILE A 134 -17.95 2.24 -11.16
N SER A 135 -19.14 2.79 -10.97
CA SER A 135 -19.40 4.19 -11.30
C SER A 135 -18.64 5.13 -10.35
N THR A 136 -18.19 6.26 -10.86
CA THR A 136 -17.48 7.29 -10.08
C THR A 136 -18.22 7.73 -8.81
N PRO A 137 -19.57 7.87 -8.81
CA PRO A 137 -20.32 8.20 -7.59
C PRO A 137 -20.20 7.13 -6.49
N VAL A 138 -20.16 5.84 -6.86
CA VAL A 138 -20.01 4.74 -5.89
C VAL A 138 -18.65 4.80 -5.21
N MET A 139 -17.59 5.04 -5.96
CA MET A 139 -16.24 5.23 -5.39
C MET A 139 -16.18 6.47 -4.50
N GLY A 140 -16.80 7.57 -4.90
CA GLY A 140 -16.88 8.78 -4.09
C GLY A 140 -17.62 8.55 -2.78
N GLY A 141 -18.75 7.84 -2.81
CA GLY A 141 -19.52 7.48 -1.62
C GLY A 141 -18.74 6.57 -0.67
N PHE A 142 -18.04 5.58 -1.19
CA PHE A 142 -17.20 4.68 -0.39
C PHE A 142 -16.08 5.44 0.32
N ILE A 143 -15.34 6.28 -0.40
CA ILE A 143 -14.25 7.09 0.18
C ILE A 143 -14.79 8.05 1.25
N SER A 144 -15.89 8.73 0.98
CA SER A 144 -16.52 9.65 1.93
C SER A 144 -17.00 8.91 3.19
N GLY A 145 -17.59 7.72 3.04
CA GLY A 145 -18.02 6.88 4.14
C GLY A 145 -16.84 6.42 5.01
N CYS A 146 -15.74 5.98 4.40
CA CYS A 146 -14.54 5.60 5.11
C CYS A 146 -13.93 6.78 5.90
N LEU A 147 -13.86 7.96 5.29
CA LEU A 147 -13.33 9.16 5.94
C LEU A 147 -14.19 9.60 7.13
N LEU A 148 -15.51 9.56 7.01
CA LEU A 148 -16.43 9.90 8.11
C LEU A 148 -16.33 8.91 9.26
N TYR A 149 -16.16 7.61 8.95
CA TYR A 149 -16.04 6.57 9.97
C TYR A 149 -14.71 6.64 10.73
N THR A 150 -13.64 7.04 10.08
CA THR A 150 -12.30 7.16 10.68
C THR A 150 -12.03 8.53 11.30
N SER A 151 -12.88 9.54 11.03
CA SER A 151 -12.75 10.85 11.65
C SER A 151 -13.17 10.80 13.13
N PRO A 152 -12.31 11.20 14.07
CA PRO A 152 -12.69 11.27 15.47
C PRO A 152 -13.87 12.23 15.64
N SER A 153 -14.94 11.73 16.28
CA SER A 153 -16.12 12.55 16.58
C SER A 153 -15.73 13.69 17.51
N PRO A 154 -16.25 14.90 17.31
CA PRO A 154 -16.04 16.02 18.24
C PRO A 154 -16.56 15.73 19.68
N ARG A 155 -17.29 14.62 19.88
CA ARG A 155 -17.77 14.17 21.18
C ARG A 155 -16.75 13.37 21.99
N ASP A 156 -15.65 12.94 21.35
CA ASP A 156 -14.62 12.10 21.98
C ASP A 156 -13.42 12.92 22.50
N SER A 157 -13.53 14.25 22.41
CA SER A 157 -12.53 15.20 22.89
C SER A 157 -12.92 15.86 24.22
#